data_114d85187d559f16d2a8cd8053988dcd
#
_entry.id   114d85187d559f16d2a8cd8053988dcd
#
_cell.length_a   1.000
_cell.length_b   1.000
_cell.length_c   1.000
_cell.angle_alpha   90.00
_cell.angle_beta   90.00
_cell.angle_gamma   90.00
#
_symmetry.space_group_name_H-M   'P 1'
#
loop_
_entity.id
_entity.type
_entity.pdbx_description
1 polymer ?
#
loop_
_entity_poly.entity_id
_entity_poly.type
_entity_poly.pdbx_seq_one_letter_code
_entity_poly.pdbx_strand_id
1 'polypeptide(L)'
;MGRITIAGYEPFSCTGATKKEVERKLEEFKIRTLKKEIIPQRIFVSSYIESWLENVKKPSLKASSFDRLERTYLTQIKDSRVGRCQLGNITSMDVQGLLNEKSRTLSYSSLKKIYELLNGCFEYAVICREMDFNPVRAVQMPKKENLNKKEKQMSVFSKEELVRIEDVAAITYQSGEVRYKHVWFFILLANTGLRAGEAIALTWDNVDLEKGFIYVRKNASVVQDRSHDSEKRYKVIITTVKTKNGERVVPCNAKAKQALEWMRSYQETHHIKSKYVDCNDKGELLSQQTLPKILKAILFAANVPYRSVHSFRHTFATNLIQAGVDVKVVSQLLGHSSVKITYDTYVHMGMDRAVEAVARIG
;
A
#
# COMPACT_ATOMS: atom_id res chain seq x y z
N MET A 1 40.97 36.71 -18.08
CA MET A 1 40.17 35.86 -17.18
C MET A 1 38.99 36.66 -16.73
N GLY A 2 37.79 36.12 -16.84
CA GLY A 2 36.56 36.71 -16.34
C GLY A 2 35.83 35.73 -15.41
N ARG A 3 35.08 36.26 -14.45
CA ARG A 3 34.28 35.47 -13.51
C ARG A 3 32.92 36.14 -13.31
N ILE A 4 31.88 35.32 -13.25
CA ILE A 4 30.51 35.75 -12.94
C ILE A 4 29.91 34.84 -11.87
N THR A 5 29.14 35.43 -10.97
CA THR A 5 28.38 34.71 -9.95
C THR A 5 26.90 35.05 -10.12
N ILE A 6 26.07 34.01 -10.29
CA ILE A 6 24.61 34.14 -10.39
C ILE A 6 24.02 33.38 -9.22
N ALA A 7 23.03 33.98 -8.54
CA ALA A 7 22.40 33.37 -7.36
C ALA A 7 21.81 32.00 -7.72
N GLY A 8 22.17 30.97 -6.94
CA GLY A 8 21.75 29.58 -7.17
C GLY A 8 22.67 28.74 -8.09
N TYR A 9 23.66 29.37 -8.73
CA TYR A 9 24.60 28.70 -9.63
C TYR A 9 26.02 28.78 -9.12
N GLU A 10 26.88 27.84 -9.55
CA GLU A 10 28.32 27.94 -9.27
C GLU A 10 28.95 29.13 -9.98
N PRO A 11 29.95 29.76 -9.37
CA PRO A 11 30.70 30.87 -10.01
C PRO A 11 31.36 30.33 -11.30
N PHE A 12 30.98 30.90 -12.43
CA PHE A 12 31.58 30.52 -13.71
C PHE A 12 32.81 31.41 -13.97
N SER A 13 33.94 30.80 -14.28
CA SER A 13 35.17 31.47 -14.65
C SER A 13 35.61 31.01 -16.04
N CYS A 14 36.05 31.96 -16.88
CA CYS A 14 36.54 31.67 -18.21
C CYS A 14 37.78 32.50 -18.56
N THR A 15 38.57 31.98 -19.49
CA THR A 15 39.72 32.65 -20.07
C THR A 15 39.51 32.80 -21.58
N GLY A 16 40.14 33.80 -22.21
CA GLY A 16 40.12 34.03 -23.63
C GLY A 16 41.31 34.81 -24.08
N ALA A 17 41.64 34.73 -25.36
CA ALA A 17 42.78 35.48 -25.98
C ALA A 17 42.53 36.99 -26.00
N THR A 18 41.26 37.40 -26.02
CA THR A 18 40.87 38.85 -25.99
C THR A 18 39.83 39.11 -24.93
N LYS A 19 39.75 40.35 -24.47
CA LYS A 19 38.70 40.81 -23.52
C LYS A 19 37.30 40.55 -24.10
N LYS A 20 37.08 40.79 -25.34
CA LYS A 20 35.81 40.60 -26.05
C LYS A 20 35.36 39.14 -26.05
N GLU A 21 36.30 38.19 -26.18
CA GLU A 21 36.02 36.75 -26.11
C GLU A 21 35.59 36.34 -24.69
N VAL A 22 36.23 36.87 -23.66
CA VAL A 22 35.84 36.63 -22.27
C VAL A 22 34.44 37.16 -21.96
N GLU A 23 34.15 38.40 -22.40
CA GLU A 23 32.84 39.03 -22.24
C GLU A 23 31.75 38.18 -22.96
N ARG A 24 31.99 37.71 -24.17
CA ARG A 24 31.06 36.84 -24.91
C ARG A 24 30.78 35.54 -24.15
N LYS A 25 31.81 34.88 -23.60
CA LYS A 25 31.67 33.65 -22.82
C LYS A 25 30.86 33.86 -21.53
N LEU A 26 31.04 35.01 -20.86
CA LEU A 26 30.28 35.37 -19.67
C LEU A 26 28.82 35.65 -20.00
N GLU A 27 28.55 36.32 -21.11
CA GLU A 27 27.19 36.62 -21.55
C GLU A 27 26.44 35.38 -22.04
N GLU A 28 27.11 34.50 -22.76
CA GLU A 28 26.58 33.17 -23.13
C GLU A 28 26.19 32.38 -21.88
N PHE A 29 27.03 32.40 -20.83
CA PHE A 29 26.69 31.75 -19.56
C PHE A 29 25.45 32.35 -18.92
N LYS A 30 25.31 33.69 -18.88
CA LYS A 30 24.09 34.36 -18.38
C LYS A 30 22.86 33.96 -19.15
N ILE A 31 22.92 33.99 -20.49
CA ILE A 31 21.79 33.63 -21.36
C ILE A 31 21.37 32.21 -21.14
N ARG A 32 22.31 31.27 -21.03
CA ARG A 32 22.04 29.86 -20.75
C ARG A 32 21.40 29.65 -19.39
N THR A 33 21.85 30.41 -18.37
CA THR A 33 21.26 30.40 -17.03
C THR A 33 19.83 30.95 -17.04
N LEU A 34 19.58 32.06 -17.73
CA LEU A 34 18.24 32.65 -17.88
C LEU A 34 17.28 31.74 -18.65
N LYS A 35 17.79 31.00 -19.66
CA LYS A 35 17.03 29.99 -20.41
C LYS A 35 16.85 28.68 -19.65
N LYS A 36 17.34 28.56 -18.41
CA LYS A 36 17.39 27.33 -17.63
C LYS A 36 18.11 26.16 -18.35
N GLU A 37 19.04 26.50 -19.24
CA GLU A 37 19.93 25.52 -19.92
C GLU A 37 21.07 25.05 -18.99
N ILE A 38 21.29 25.72 -17.87
CA ILE A 38 22.27 25.36 -16.83
C ILE A 38 21.50 25.05 -15.55
N ILE A 39 21.75 23.89 -14.99
CA ILE A 39 21.07 23.42 -13.78
C ILE A 39 21.65 24.11 -12.57
N PRO A 40 20.81 24.63 -11.61
CA PRO A 40 21.28 25.16 -10.34
C PRO A 40 21.96 24.04 -9.53
N GLN A 41 23.27 24.07 -9.39
CA GLN A 41 24.04 22.99 -8.72
C GLN A 41 23.84 22.91 -7.21
N ARG A 42 23.16 23.91 -6.59
CA ARG A 42 22.98 23.97 -5.14
C ARG A 42 21.71 23.31 -4.61
N ILE A 43 20.88 22.74 -5.47
CA ILE A 43 19.66 22.06 -5.04
C ILE A 43 20.03 20.62 -4.69
N PHE A 44 19.79 20.21 -3.43
CA PHE A 44 19.92 18.82 -3.03
C PHE A 44 18.78 17.97 -3.59
N VAL A 45 19.08 16.71 -3.90
CA VAL A 45 18.09 15.74 -4.36
C VAL A 45 16.93 15.61 -3.38
N SER A 46 17.20 15.63 -2.06
CA SER A 46 16.15 15.61 -1.03
C SER A 46 15.20 16.80 -1.15
N SER A 47 15.72 18.01 -1.25
CA SER A 47 14.89 19.24 -1.36
C SER A 47 14.08 19.25 -2.67
N TYR A 48 14.66 18.74 -3.75
CA TYR A 48 13.96 18.63 -5.02
C TYR A 48 12.81 17.61 -4.95
N ILE A 49 13.04 16.43 -4.36
CA ILE A 49 11.99 15.42 -4.16
C ILE A 49 10.87 15.98 -3.27
N GLU A 50 11.19 16.70 -2.20
CA GLU A 50 10.18 17.33 -1.33
C GLU A 50 9.28 18.28 -2.11
N SER A 51 9.89 19.16 -2.90
CA SER A 51 9.15 20.11 -3.75
C SER A 51 8.28 19.39 -4.79
N TRP A 52 8.81 18.35 -5.45
CA TRP A 52 8.08 17.55 -6.42
C TRP A 52 6.93 16.78 -5.77
N LEU A 53 7.13 16.20 -4.58
CA LEU A 53 6.07 15.52 -3.83
C LEU A 53 4.93 16.48 -3.50
N GLU A 54 5.24 17.67 -2.96
CA GLU A 54 4.24 18.63 -2.50
C GLU A 54 3.47 19.26 -3.67
N ASN A 55 4.20 19.71 -4.71
CA ASN A 55 3.61 20.51 -5.78
C ASN A 55 3.05 19.67 -6.93
N VAL A 56 3.60 18.46 -7.17
CA VAL A 56 3.22 17.64 -8.32
C VAL A 56 2.45 16.39 -7.91
N LYS A 57 2.92 15.66 -6.91
CA LYS A 57 2.31 14.37 -6.54
C LYS A 57 1.13 14.50 -5.60
N LYS A 58 1.19 15.39 -4.63
CA LYS A 58 0.12 15.58 -3.65
C LYS A 58 -1.22 15.98 -4.29
N PRO A 59 -1.28 16.93 -5.23
CA PRO A 59 -2.54 17.27 -5.91
C PRO A 59 -3.07 16.15 -6.81
N SER A 60 -2.19 15.30 -7.36
CA SER A 60 -2.54 14.29 -8.35
C SER A 60 -2.87 12.92 -7.76
N LEU A 61 -2.53 12.66 -6.50
CA LEU A 61 -2.67 11.34 -5.88
C LEU A 61 -3.77 11.32 -4.81
N LYS A 62 -4.38 10.15 -4.63
CA LYS A 62 -5.20 9.89 -3.43
C LYS A 62 -4.31 9.96 -2.18
N ALA A 63 -4.84 10.52 -1.06
CA ALA A 63 -4.11 10.71 0.18
C ALA A 63 -3.30 9.48 0.64
N SER A 64 -3.90 8.28 0.62
CA SER A 64 -3.21 7.04 1.01
C SER A 64 -2.07 6.64 0.06
N SER A 65 -2.13 7.04 -1.20
CA SER A 65 -1.05 6.78 -2.18
C SER A 65 0.09 7.78 -1.98
N PHE A 66 -0.25 9.04 -1.72
CA PHE A 66 0.71 10.08 -1.38
C PHE A 66 1.46 9.73 -0.09
N ASP A 67 0.76 9.37 0.99
CA ASP A 67 1.37 8.96 2.27
C ASP A 67 2.39 7.82 2.11
N ARG A 68 2.08 6.85 1.23
CA ARG A 68 3.00 5.75 0.95
C ARG A 68 4.23 6.20 0.19
N LEU A 69 4.06 7.09 -0.79
CA LEU A 69 5.16 7.65 -1.57
C LEU A 69 6.07 8.50 -0.69
N GLU A 70 5.49 9.43 0.08
CA GLU A 70 6.18 10.29 1.04
C GLU A 70 6.93 9.47 2.10
N ARG A 71 6.29 8.43 2.67
CA ARG A 71 6.96 7.52 3.61
C ARG A 71 8.17 6.84 2.98
N THR A 72 8.08 6.39 1.73
CA THR A 72 9.23 5.78 1.03
C THR A 72 10.37 6.78 0.91
N TYR A 73 10.08 8.03 0.57
CA TYR A 73 11.06 9.11 0.54
C TYR A 73 11.69 9.34 1.91
N LEU A 74 10.88 9.61 2.93
CA LEU A 74 11.35 9.96 4.28
C LEU A 74 12.20 8.85 4.92
N THR A 75 11.82 7.58 4.71
CA THR A 75 12.49 6.45 5.39
C THR A 75 13.65 5.86 4.61
N GLN A 76 13.72 6.04 3.29
CA GLN A 76 14.70 5.34 2.47
C GLN A 76 15.64 6.25 1.68
N ILE A 77 15.24 7.50 1.39
CA ILE A 77 15.97 8.36 0.46
C ILE A 77 16.48 9.63 1.15
N LYS A 78 15.66 10.31 1.95
CA LYS A 78 15.95 11.64 2.50
C LYS A 78 17.36 11.73 3.11
N ASP A 79 17.67 10.86 4.05
CA ASP A 79 18.94 10.86 4.79
C ASP A 79 20.02 9.97 4.17
N SER A 80 19.74 9.38 2.99
CA SER A 80 20.71 8.57 2.25
C SER A 80 21.77 9.45 1.57
N ARG A 81 22.84 8.78 1.06
CA ARG A 81 23.83 9.46 0.23
C ARG A 81 23.18 10.12 -1.00
N VAL A 82 22.22 9.46 -1.64
CA VAL A 82 21.48 10.01 -2.80
C VAL A 82 20.72 11.29 -2.41
N GLY A 83 20.00 11.28 -1.27
CA GLY A 83 19.27 12.47 -0.80
C GLY A 83 20.17 13.68 -0.52
N ARG A 84 21.42 13.43 -0.11
CA ARG A 84 22.42 14.47 0.20
C ARG A 84 23.24 14.90 -1.01
N CYS A 85 23.11 14.23 -2.17
CA CYS A 85 23.76 14.66 -3.40
C CYS A 85 23.11 15.94 -3.92
N GLN A 86 23.88 16.77 -4.59
CA GLN A 86 23.36 17.87 -5.40
C GLN A 86 22.70 17.31 -6.66
N LEU A 87 21.57 17.89 -7.08
CA LEU A 87 20.77 17.41 -8.21
C LEU A 87 21.57 17.33 -9.51
N GLY A 88 22.44 18.32 -9.77
CA GLY A 88 23.29 18.35 -10.96
C GLY A 88 24.44 17.34 -10.96
N ASN A 89 24.78 16.77 -9.79
CA ASN A 89 25.94 15.90 -9.62
C ASN A 89 25.57 14.43 -9.37
N ILE A 90 24.27 14.10 -9.28
CA ILE A 90 23.83 12.74 -9.04
C ILE A 90 24.12 11.84 -10.24
N THR A 91 24.70 10.69 -9.99
CA THR A 91 25.07 9.71 -11.01
C THR A 91 24.26 8.43 -10.90
N SER A 92 24.24 7.63 -11.98
CA SER A 92 23.64 6.29 -11.95
C SER A 92 24.32 5.37 -10.92
N MET A 93 25.62 5.56 -10.66
CA MET A 93 26.35 4.79 -9.65
C MET A 93 25.89 5.12 -8.23
N ASP A 94 25.53 6.37 -7.94
CA ASP A 94 24.99 6.75 -6.63
C ASP A 94 23.64 6.08 -6.37
N VAL A 95 22.76 6.07 -7.38
CA VAL A 95 21.46 5.41 -7.31
C VAL A 95 21.62 3.90 -7.20
N GLN A 96 22.51 3.30 -7.99
CA GLN A 96 22.82 1.87 -7.93
C GLN A 96 23.36 1.49 -6.54
N GLY A 97 24.25 2.31 -5.99
CA GLY A 97 24.79 2.13 -4.64
C GLY A 97 23.71 2.11 -3.56
N LEU A 98 22.74 3.04 -3.64
CA LEU A 98 21.58 3.06 -2.75
C LEU A 98 20.75 1.77 -2.85
N LEU A 99 20.41 1.32 -4.06
CA LEU A 99 19.62 0.09 -4.23
C LEU A 99 20.38 -1.14 -3.74
N ASN A 100 21.68 -1.22 -3.98
CA ASN A 100 22.52 -2.31 -3.49
C ASN A 100 22.63 -2.31 -1.95
N GLU A 101 22.75 -1.14 -1.32
CA GLU A 101 22.70 -1.01 0.15
C GLU A 101 21.35 -1.50 0.70
N LYS A 102 20.26 -0.99 0.16
CA LYS A 102 18.90 -1.33 0.62
C LYS A 102 18.49 -2.76 0.29
N SER A 103 19.09 -3.40 -0.70
CA SER A 103 18.80 -4.81 -1.05
C SER A 103 19.15 -5.78 0.07
N ARG A 104 20.06 -5.42 0.96
CA ARG A 104 20.45 -6.24 2.11
C ARG A 104 19.34 -6.41 3.14
N THR A 105 18.41 -5.45 3.23
CA THR A 105 17.38 -5.39 4.28
C THR A 105 15.96 -5.31 3.77
N LEU A 106 15.76 -4.86 2.54
CA LEU A 106 14.43 -4.66 1.97
C LEU A 106 14.01 -5.79 1.03
N SER A 107 12.70 -6.00 0.89
CA SER A 107 12.12 -6.88 -0.12
C SER A 107 12.18 -6.24 -1.52
N TYR A 108 12.10 -7.06 -2.56
CA TYR A 108 12.05 -6.60 -3.95
C TYR A 108 10.96 -5.54 -4.19
N SER A 109 9.76 -5.75 -3.64
CA SER A 109 8.66 -4.81 -3.77
C SER A 109 8.93 -3.45 -3.10
N SER A 110 9.75 -3.42 -2.04
CA SER A 110 10.18 -2.18 -1.38
C SER A 110 11.25 -1.45 -2.17
N LEU A 111 12.22 -2.21 -2.72
CA LEU A 111 13.24 -1.65 -3.62
C LEU A 111 12.61 -1.06 -4.88
N LYS A 112 11.64 -1.75 -5.46
CA LYS A 112 10.90 -1.26 -6.63
C LYS A 112 10.22 0.09 -6.36
N LYS A 113 9.69 0.32 -5.16
CA LYS A 113 9.09 1.62 -4.78
C LYS A 113 10.13 2.74 -4.71
N ILE A 114 11.34 2.45 -4.22
CA ILE A 114 12.45 3.42 -4.22
C ILE A 114 12.83 3.77 -5.66
N TYR A 115 13.03 2.75 -6.50
CA TYR A 115 13.33 2.90 -7.91
C TYR A 115 12.27 3.74 -8.64
N GLU A 116 10.99 3.39 -8.49
CA GLU A 116 9.87 4.08 -9.14
C GLU A 116 9.74 5.53 -8.69
N LEU A 117 10.00 5.83 -7.39
CA LEU A 117 9.98 7.19 -6.87
C LEU A 117 11.10 8.03 -7.50
N LEU A 118 12.33 7.55 -7.44
CA LEU A 118 13.50 8.25 -8.01
C LEU A 118 13.34 8.41 -9.53
N ASN A 119 12.94 7.34 -10.23
CA ASN A 119 12.73 7.40 -11.67
C ASN A 119 11.67 8.43 -12.04
N GLY A 120 10.53 8.44 -11.35
CA GLY A 120 9.45 9.40 -11.61
C GLY A 120 9.83 10.85 -11.30
N CYS A 121 10.63 11.07 -10.26
CA CYS A 121 11.11 12.39 -9.88
C CYS A 121 12.13 12.93 -10.89
N PHE A 122 13.14 12.14 -11.22
CA PHE A 122 14.20 12.57 -12.14
C PHE A 122 13.71 12.65 -13.61
N GLU A 123 12.74 11.81 -13.99
CA GLU A 123 12.08 11.95 -15.29
C GLU A 123 11.34 13.30 -15.38
N TYR A 124 10.65 13.70 -14.32
CA TYR A 124 10.03 15.03 -14.25
C TYR A 124 11.06 16.15 -14.32
N ALA A 125 12.20 16.02 -13.63
CA ALA A 125 13.29 16.99 -13.68
C ALA A 125 13.86 17.16 -15.10
N VAL A 126 13.99 16.06 -15.85
CA VAL A 126 14.43 16.10 -17.25
C VAL A 126 13.41 16.79 -18.14
N ILE A 127 12.10 16.48 -17.98
CA ILE A 127 11.03 17.15 -18.72
C ILE A 127 11.02 18.66 -18.45
N CYS A 128 11.25 19.06 -17.19
CA CYS A 128 11.33 20.47 -16.78
C CYS A 128 12.66 21.15 -17.17
N ARG A 129 13.59 20.42 -17.78
CA ARG A 129 14.96 20.86 -18.12
C ARG A 129 15.77 21.31 -16.90
N GLU A 130 15.54 20.63 -15.78
CA GLU A 130 16.27 20.82 -14.52
C GLU A 130 17.34 19.74 -14.32
N MET A 131 17.37 18.73 -15.19
CA MET A 131 18.42 17.73 -15.38
C MET A 131 18.59 17.42 -16.86
N ASP A 132 19.81 17.09 -17.30
CA ASP A 132 20.10 16.72 -18.69
C ASP A 132 19.65 15.28 -18.98
N PHE A 133 19.76 14.37 -18.00
CA PHE A 133 19.37 12.96 -18.14
C PHE A 133 18.90 12.38 -16.82
N ASN A 134 18.09 11.35 -16.90
CA ASN A 134 17.64 10.61 -15.72
C ASN A 134 18.65 9.50 -15.36
N PRO A 135 19.38 9.61 -14.23
CA PRO A 135 20.40 8.63 -13.84
C PRO A 135 19.82 7.26 -13.50
N VAL A 136 18.52 7.16 -13.20
CA VAL A 136 17.86 5.88 -12.86
C VAL A 136 17.70 4.96 -14.06
N ARG A 137 17.69 5.50 -15.29
CA ARG A 137 17.51 4.70 -16.52
C ARG A 137 18.59 3.65 -16.72
N ALA A 138 19.83 3.90 -16.27
CA ALA A 138 20.94 2.97 -16.39
C ALA A 138 21.06 2.01 -15.18
N VAL A 139 20.21 2.17 -14.18
CA VAL A 139 20.29 1.39 -12.93
C VAL A 139 19.61 0.03 -13.11
N GLN A 140 20.27 -1.02 -12.63
CA GLN A 140 19.75 -2.38 -12.65
C GLN A 140 19.12 -2.76 -11.30
N MET A 141 17.87 -3.21 -11.34
CA MET A 141 17.23 -3.75 -10.15
C MET A 141 17.88 -5.08 -9.73
N PRO A 142 18.19 -5.25 -8.43
CA PRO A 142 18.68 -6.53 -7.91
C PRO A 142 17.71 -7.66 -8.23
N LYS A 143 18.23 -8.82 -8.62
CA LYS A 143 17.41 -10.02 -8.87
C LYS A 143 16.76 -10.47 -7.55
N LYS A 144 15.53 -10.98 -7.64
CA LYS A 144 14.76 -11.44 -6.46
C LYS A 144 15.48 -12.53 -5.67
N GLU A 145 16.16 -13.42 -6.38
CA GLU A 145 16.88 -14.57 -5.82
C GLU A 145 18.05 -14.15 -4.93
N ASN A 146 18.64 -12.97 -5.21
CA ASN A 146 19.82 -12.44 -4.52
C ASN A 146 19.47 -11.61 -3.27
N LEU A 147 18.16 -11.50 -2.94
CA LEU A 147 17.74 -10.71 -1.80
C LEU A 147 17.74 -11.54 -0.51
N ASN A 148 18.33 -10.99 0.56
CA ASN A 148 18.33 -11.63 1.87
C ASN A 148 16.90 -11.76 2.44
N LYS A 149 16.04 -10.79 2.14
CA LYS A 149 14.65 -10.80 2.59
C LYS A 149 13.76 -11.50 1.56
N LYS A 150 13.54 -12.79 1.77
CA LYS A 150 12.58 -13.57 0.99
C LYS A 150 11.16 -13.00 1.14
N GLU A 151 10.37 -13.06 0.07
CA GLU A 151 8.95 -12.72 0.15
C GLU A 151 8.26 -13.67 1.13
N LYS A 152 7.41 -13.12 1.99
CA LYS A 152 6.61 -13.95 2.90
C LYS A 152 5.71 -14.86 2.08
N GLN A 153 5.82 -16.15 2.29
CA GLN A 153 4.85 -17.10 1.72
C GLN A 153 3.44 -16.74 2.20
N MET A 154 2.50 -16.87 1.29
CA MET A 154 1.09 -16.71 1.61
C MET A 154 0.67 -17.78 2.60
N SER A 155 0.13 -17.37 3.73
CA SER A 155 -0.37 -18.29 4.77
C SER A 155 -1.88 -18.17 4.85
N VAL A 156 -2.56 -19.34 4.83
CA VAL A 156 -4.00 -19.49 4.98
C VAL A 156 -4.33 -20.17 6.31
N PHE A 157 -5.52 -19.96 6.81
CA PHE A 157 -6.02 -20.69 7.99
C PHE A 157 -6.62 -22.02 7.56
N SER A 158 -6.36 -23.09 8.31
CA SER A 158 -7.03 -24.36 8.11
C SER A 158 -8.50 -24.31 8.61
N LYS A 159 -9.30 -25.31 8.27
CA LYS A 159 -10.68 -25.40 8.77
C LYS A 159 -10.72 -25.53 10.28
N GLU A 160 -9.83 -26.33 10.87
CA GLU A 160 -9.70 -26.56 12.30
C GLU A 160 -9.24 -25.28 13.02
N GLU A 161 -8.33 -24.50 12.40
CA GLU A 161 -7.92 -23.21 12.94
C GLU A 161 -9.07 -22.20 12.94
N LEU A 162 -9.90 -22.17 11.88
CA LEU A 162 -11.08 -21.30 11.83
C LEU A 162 -12.12 -21.68 12.90
N VAL A 163 -12.33 -22.97 13.17
CA VAL A 163 -13.20 -23.42 14.27
C VAL A 163 -12.67 -22.92 15.60
N ARG A 164 -11.37 -23.12 15.90
CA ARG A 164 -10.78 -22.61 17.14
C ARG A 164 -10.86 -21.09 17.28
N ILE A 165 -10.74 -20.35 16.18
CA ILE A 165 -10.93 -18.89 16.17
C ILE A 165 -12.38 -18.54 16.51
N GLU A 166 -13.35 -19.28 15.98
CA GLU A 166 -14.77 -19.09 16.27
C GLU A 166 -15.09 -19.39 17.73
N ASP A 167 -14.54 -20.47 18.31
CA ASP A 167 -14.74 -20.86 19.70
C ASP A 167 -14.33 -19.75 20.69
N VAL A 168 -13.38 -18.90 20.32
CA VAL A 168 -12.97 -17.73 21.12
C VAL A 168 -14.13 -16.75 21.34
N ALA A 169 -15.14 -16.73 20.46
CA ALA A 169 -16.31 -15.87 20.61
C ALA A 169 -17.15 -16.21 21.87
N ALA A 170 -17.06 -17.44 22.37
CA ALA A 170 -17.76 -17.88 23.59
C ALA A 170 -17.02 -17.51 24.89
N ILE A 171 -15.79 -16.98 24.82
CA ILE A 171 -15.02 -16.60 26.01
C ILE A 171 -15.56 -15.30 26.58
N THR A 172 -15.96 -15.34 27.86
CA THR A 172 -16.49 -14.19 28.59
C THR A 172 -15.55 -13.78 29.73
N TYR A 173 -15.74 -12.57 30.23
CA TYR A 173 -15.23 -12.14 31.53
C TYR A 173 -16.05 -12.77 32.67
N GLN A 174 -15.61 -12.61 33.90
CA GLN A 174 -16.39 -13.02 35.10
C GLN A 174 -17.74 -12.30 35.19
N SER A 175 -17.85 -11.12 34.60
CA SER A 175 -19.10 -10.35 34.48
C SER A 175 -20.14 -10.97 33.53
N GLY A 176 -19.75 -11.99 32.74
CA GLY A 176 -20.58 -12.53 31.64
C GLY A 176 -20.42 -11.78 30.32
N GLU A 177 -19.73 -10.65 30.30
CA GLU A 177 -19.47 -9.87 29.08
C GLU A 177 -18.53 -10.61 28.12
N VAL A 178 -18.81 -10.52 26.79
CA VAL A 178 -17.99 -11.12 25.77
C VAL A 178 -16.59 -10.46 25.73
N ARG A 179 -15.56 -11.29 25.87
CA ARG A 179 -14.18 -10.81 25.93
C ARG A 179 -13.62 -10.42 24.57
N TYR A 180 -14.02 -11.12 23.50
CA TYR A 180 -13.45 -10.98 22.15
C TYR A 180 -14.55 -10.64 21.12
N LYS A 181 -15.26 -9.54 21.30
CA LYS A 181 -16.42 -9.14 20.47
C LYS A 181 -16.15 -9.06 18.98
N HIS A 182 -14.91 -8.80 18.56
CA HIS A 182 -14.53 -8.69 17.14
C HIS A 182 -14.18 -10.02 16.47
N VAL A 183 -14.36 -11.18 17.12
CA VAL A 183 -14.13 -12.50 16.46
C VAL A 183 -15.00 -12.62 15.21
N TRP A 184 -16.26 -12.24 15.30
CA TRP A 184 -17.22 -12.36 14.21
C TRP A 184 -16.87 -11.48 13.00
N PHE A 185 -16.18 -10.37 13.20
CA PHE A 185 -15.61 -9.59 12.11
C PHE A 185 -14.58 -10.42 11.29
N PHE A 186 -13.71 -11.17 11.96
CA PHE A 186 -12.73 -12.01 11.26
C PHE A 186 -13.38 -13.25 10.63
N ILE A 187 -14.39 -13.83 11.25
CA ILE A 187 -15.20 -14.91 10.65
C ILE A 187 -15.92 -14.40 9.39
N LEU A 188 -16.46 -13.19 9.42
CA LEU A 188 -17.05 -12.55 8.24
C LEU A 188 -16.00 -12.42 7.11
N LEU A 189 -14.79 -11.95 7.41
CA LEU A 189 -13.71 -11.86 6.42
C LEU A 189 -13.34 -13.21 5.81
N ALA A 190 -13.30 -14.28 6.63
CA ALA A 190 -12.99 -15.64 6.17
C ALA A 190 -14.07 -16.22 5.24
N ASN A 191 -15.32 -15.73 5.35
CA ASN A 191 -16.47 -16.25 4.62
C ASN A 191 -16.98 -15.35 3.49
N THR A 192 -16.39 -14.16 3.31
CA THR A 192 -16.79 -13.21 2.27
C THR A 192 -15.62 -12.73 1.40
N GLY A 193 -14.38 -12.94 1.87
CA GLY A 193 -13.18 -12.46 1.18
C GLY A 193 -13.09 -10.94 1.07
N LEU A 194 -13.83 -10.17 1.84
CA LEU A 194 -13.74 -8.72 1.89
C LEU A 194 -12.32 -8.27 2.26
N ARG A 195 -11.88 -7.14 1.70
CA ARG A 195 -10.67 -6.49 2.23
C ARG A 195 -10.98 -5.89 3.60
N ALA A 196 -9.99 -5.84 4.48
CA ALA A 196 -10.18 -5.27 5.83
C ALA A 196 -10.82 -3.86 5.79
N GLY A 197 -10.37 -3.01 4.86
CA GLY A 197 -10.95 -1.66 4.72
C GLY A 197 -12.37 -1.64 4.15
N GLU A 198 -12.75 -2.61 3.34
CA GLU A 198 -14.12 -2.79 2.84
C GLU A 198 -15.05 -3.22 3.98
N ALA A 199 -14.61 -4.19 4.79
CA ALA A 199 -15.38 -4.68 5.94
C ALA A 199 -15.52 -3.61 7.05
N ILE A 200 -14.46 -2.84 7.34
CA ILE A 200 -14.54 -1.72 8.28
C ILE A 200 -15.55 -0.66 7.81
N ALA A 201 -15.57 -0.36 6.49
CA ALA A 201 -16.47 0.64 5.92
C ALA A 201 -17.89 0.10 5.65
N LEU A 202 -18.15 -1.18 5.94
CA LEU A 202 -19.45 -1.81 5.69
C LEU A 202 -20.50 -1.22 6.63
N THR A 203 -21.61 -0.78 6.05
CA THR A 203 -22.78 -0.25 6.77
C THR A 203 -23.96 -1.19 6.62
N TRP A 204 -24.89 -1.17 7.58
CA TRP A 204 -26.11 -1.99 7.56
C TRP A 204 -26.95 -1.77 6.31
N ASP A 205 -26.99 -0.57 5.74
CA ASP A 205 -27.70 -0.24 4.48
C ASP A 205 -27.11 -0.99 3.27
N ASN A 206 -25.93 -1.57 3.39
CA ASN A 206 -25.26 -2.36 2.35
C ASN A 206 -25.26 -3.87 2.65
N VAL A 207 -26.09 -4.31 3.61
CA VAL A 207 -26.27 -5.72 3.98
C VAL A 207 -27.74 -6.08 3.83
N ASP A 208 -28.04 -7.03 2.97
CA ASP A 208 -29.36 -7.64 2.82
C ASP A 208 -29.31 -9.03 3.47
N LEU A 209 -29.75 -9.12 4.72
CA LEU A 209 -29.74 -10.37 5.49
C LEU A 209 -30.77 -11.39 4.94
N GLU A 210 -31.89 -10.93 4.40
CA GLU A 210 -32.94 -11.80 3.86
C GLU A 210 -32.43 -12.51 2.61
N LYS A 211 -31.95 -11.74 1.64
CA LYS A 211 -31.38 -12.28 0.40
C LYS A 211 -29.98 -12.85 0.58
N GLY A 212 -29.30 -12.51 1.67
CA GLY A 212 -27.94 -12.95 1.97
C GLY A 212 -26.89 -12.32 1.07
N PHE A 213 -26.92 -11.00 0.88
CA PHE A 213 -25.98 -10.28 0.06
C PHE A 213 -25.31 -9.11 0.80
N ILE A 214 -24.03 -8.88 0.48
CA ILE A 214 -23.28 -7.69 0.88
C ILE A 214 -22.94 -6.89 -0.38
N TYR A 215 -23.26 -5.59 -0.37
CA TYR A 215 -22.93 -4.64 -1.42
C TYR A 215 -21.66 -3.88 -1.06
N VAL A 216 -20.54 -4.21 -1.71
CA VAL A 216 -19.24 -3.57 -1.45
C VAL A 216 -19.14 -2.29 -2.27
N ARG A 217 -19.22 -1.12 -1.62
CA ARG A 217 -19.22 0.21 -2.26
C ARG A 217 -18.14 1.13 -1.73
N LYS A 218 -17.71 0.91 -0.49
CA LYS A 218 -16.81 1.82 0.24
C LYS A 218 -15.59 1.08 0.78
N ASN A 219 -14.54 1.83 1.03
CA ASN A 219 -13.33 1.34 1.65
C ASN A 219 -12.81 2.36 2.66
N ALA A 220 -12.53 1.93 3.88
CA ALA A 220 -11.84 2.71 4.90
C ALA A 220 -10.34 2.61 4.69
N SER A 221 -9.65 3.73 4.77
CA SER A 221 -8.19 3.81 4.70
C SER A 221 -7.67 4.75 5.77
N VAL A 222 -6.53 4.40 6.35
CA VAL A 222 -5.83 5.28 7.29
C VAL A 222 -4.89 6.17 6.49
N VAL A 223 -4.97 7.47 6.73
CA VAL A 223 -4.09 8.48 6.12
C VAL A 223 -3.49 9.36 7.20
N GLN A 224 -2.37 10.00 6.88
CA GLN A 224 -1.78 10.99 7.77
C GLN A 224 -2.71 12.19 7.90
N ASP A 225 -2.95 12.63 9.13
CA ASP A 225 -3.69 13.86 9.37
C ASP A 225 -2.74 15.05 9.26
N ARG A 226 -2.97 15.90 8.27
CA ARG A 226 -2.17 17.11 7.99
C ARG A 226 -2.91 18.39 8.37
N SER A 227 -4.02 18.28 9.11
CA SER A 227 -4.70 19.46 9.66
C SER A 227 -3.87 20.05 10.80
N HIS A 228 -3.76 21.38 10.83
CA HIS A 228 -2.95 22.08 11.84
C HIS A 228 -3.46 21.88 13.28
N ASP A 229 -4.76 21.59 13.45
CA ASP A 229 -5.42 21.49 14.75
C ASP A 229 -5.58 20.05 15.25
N SER A 230 -4.99 19.06 14.57
CA SER A 230 -5.18 17.65 14.94
C SER A 230 -4.10 17.17 15.90
N GLU A 231 -4.48 16.74 17.08
CA GLU A 231 -3.62 16.01 18.01
C GLU A 231 -3.28 14.59 17.49
N LYS A 232 -4.05 14.08 16.54
CA LYS A 232 -3.90 12.72 16.01
C LYS A 232 -3.06 12.73 14.74
N ARG A 233 -1.97 11.98 14.76
CA ARG A 233 -1.09 11.80 13.59
C ARG A 233 -1.79 11.16 12.38
N TYR A 234 -2.86 10.40 12.59
CA TYR A 234 -3.57 9.66 11.55
C TYR A 234 -5.07 9.77 11.72
N LYS A 235 -5.80 9.79 10.60
CA LYS A 235 -7.26 9.72 10.54
C LYS A 235 -7.72 8.62 9.59
N VAL A 236 -8.93 8.12 9.84
CA VAL A 236 -9.61 7.18 8.93
C VAL A 236 -10.44 7.97 7.94
N ILE A 237 -10.24 7.71 6.66
CA ILE A 237 -11.08 8.25 5.59
C ILE A 237 -11.85 7.12 4.91
N ILE A 238 -13.11 7.39 4.55
CA ILE A 238 -13.94 6.50 3.76
C ILE A 238 -13.92 7.03 2.32
N THR A 239 -13.58 6.14 1.40
CA THR A 239 -13.57 6.43 -0.04
C THR A 239 -14.43 5.41 -0.77
N THR A 240 -14.93 5.77 -1.94
CA THR A 240 -15.48 4.77 -2.87
C THR A 240 -14.39 3.79 -3.29
N VAL A 241 -14.78 2.57 -3.64
CA VAL A 241 -13.84 1.57 -4.15
C VAL A 241 -13.15 2.07 -5.43
N LYS A 242 -11.87 1.69 -5.61
CA LYS A 242 -10.97 2.31 -6.60
C LYS A 242 -11.29 1.99 -8.08
N THR A 243 -12.03 0.93 -8.34
CA THR A 243 -12.27 0.40 -9.71
C THR A 243 -13.71 -0.04 -9.85
N LYS A 244 -14.25 -0.08 -11.07
CA LYS A 244 -15.56 -0.67 -11.37
C LYS A 244 -15.67 -2.11 -10.83
N ASN A 245 -14.61 -2.89 -10.89
CA ASN A 245 -14.55 -4.25 -10.34
C ASN A 245 -14.50 -4.29 -8.79
N GLY A 246 -14.21 -3.17 -8.15
CA GLY A 246 -14.24 -3.04 -6.69
C GLY A 246 -15.66 -2.95 -6.16
N GLU A 247 -16.58 -2.34 -6.90
CA GLU A 247 -18.01 -2.35 -6.61
C GLU A 247 -18.60 -3.68 -7.03
N ARG A 248 -19.06 -4.45 -6.07
CA ARG A 248 -19.52 -5.82 -6.29
C ARG A 248 -20.50 -6.28 -5.23
N VAL A 249 -21.23 -7.32 -5.56
CA VAL A 249 -22.11 -8.03 -4.63
C VAL A 249 -21.41 -9.32 -4.20
N VAL A 250 -21.37 -9.57 -2.90
CA VAL A 250 -20.80 -10.77 -2.31
C VAL A 250 -21.91 -11.57 -1.63
N PRO A 251 -22.18 -12.81 -2.06
CA PRO A 251 -23.15 -13.67 -1.39
C PRO A 251 -22.61 -14.12 -0.02
N CYS A 252 -23.52 -14.21 0.95
CA CYS A 252 -23.23 -14.69 2.30
C CYS A 252 -23.57 -16.17 2.43
N ASN A 253 -22.62 -16.97 2.83
CA ASN A 253 -22.91 -18.33 3.31
C ASN A 253 -23.48 -18.29 4.75
N ALA A 254 -23.87 -19.44 5.29
CA ALA A 254 -24.47 -19.54 6.62
C ALA A 254 -23.60 -18.90 7.72
N LYS A 255 -22.26 -19.11 7.67
CA LYS A 255 -21.32 -18.51 8.64
C LYS A 255 -21.21 -16.99 8.53
N ALA A 256 -21.23 -16.43 7.32
CA ALA A 256 -21.26 -14.99 7.12
C ALA A 256 -22.56 -14.39 7.62
N LYS A 257 -23.70 -15.03 7.39
CA LYS A 257 -25.00 -14.60 7.94
C LYS A 257 -25.00 -14.63 9.47
N GLN A 258 -24.55 -15.73 10.08
CA GLN A 258 -24.41 -15.86 11.53
C GLN A 258 -23.53 -14.74 12.13
N ALA A 259 -22.42 -14.43 11.47
CA ALA A 259 -21.55 -13.34 11.93
C ALA A 259 -22.24 -11.98 11.90
N LEU A 260 -22.98 -11.68 10.83
CA LEU A 260 -23.75 -10.44 10.70
C LEU A 260 -24.87 -10.34 11.71
N GLU A 261 -25.64 -11.41 11.91
CA GLU A 261 -26.72 -11.49 12.90
C GLU A 261 -26.19 -11.30 14.32
N TRP A 262 -25.07 -11.94 14.65
CA TRP A 262 -24.43 -11.78 15.95
C TRP A 262 -24.01 -10.32 16.18
N MET A 263 -23.32 -9.70 15.20
CA MET A 263 -22.89 -8.30 15.33
C MET A 263 -24.06 -7.34 15.47
N ARG A 264 -25.17 -7.60 14.80
CA ARG A 264 -26.40 -6.81 14.95
C ARG A 264 -26.99 -6.95 16.35
N SER A 265 -27.18 -8.19 16.81
CA SER A 265 -27.70 -8.49 18.15
C SER A 265 -26.82 -7.91 19.25
N TYR A 266 -25.47 -7.98 19.08
CA TYR A 266 -24.55 -7.38 20.04
C TYR A 266 -24.74 -5.86 20.14
N GLN A 267 -24.87 -5.16 19.02
CA GLN A 267 -25.12 -3.71 19.01
C GLN A 267 -26.47 -3.36 19.66
N GLU A 268 -27.51 -4.12 19.39
CA GLU A 268 -28.84 -3.95 19.97
C GLU A 268 -28.82 -4.16 21.49
N THR A 269 -28.22 -5.26 21.96
CA THR A 269 -28.13 -5.61 23.39
C THR A 269 -27.34 -4.57 24.19
N HIS A 270 -26.29 -4.02 23.62
CA HIS A 270 -25.43 -3.02 24.26
C HIS A 270 -25.83 -1.58 23.94
N HIS A 271 -26.98 -1.37 23.31
CA HIS A 271 -27.50 -0.06 22.91
C HIS A 271 -26.52 0.80 22.10
N ILE A 272 -25.66 0.14 21.28
CA ILE A 272 -24.67 0.81 20.44
C ILE A 272 -25.36 1.30 19.16
N LYS A 273 -25.53 2.62 19.05
CA LYS A 273 -26.06 3.25 17.83
C LYS A 273 -24.94 3.43 16.79
N SER A 274 -24.92 2.57 15.80
CA SER A 274 -23.94 2.64 14.71
C SER A 274 -24.57 2.29 13.37
N LYS A 275 -24.14 2.99 12.33
CA LYS A 275 -24.42 2.60 10.94
C LYS A 275 -23.48 1.50 10.44
N TYR A 276 -22.34 1.29 11.10
CA TYR A 276 -21.33 0.31 10.71
C TYR A 276 -21.65 -1.07 11.26
N VAL A 277 -21.36 -2.10 10.47
CA VAL A 277 -21.58 -3.51 10.84
C VAL A 277 -20.70 -3.90 12.03
N ASP A 278 -19.42 -3.48 12.01
CA ASP A 278 -18.54 -3.62 13.16
C ASP A 278 -18.01 -2.24 13.59
N CYS A 279 -17.99 -1.98 14.90
CA CYS A 279 -17.66 -0.67 15.46
C CYS A 279 -17.05 -0.81 16.87
N ASN A 280 -16.53 0.29 17.40
CA ASN A 280 -16.15 0.38 18.81
C ASN A 280 -17.39 0.56 19.71
N ASP A 281 -17.21 0.60 21.04
CA ASP A 281 -18.30 0.72 22.02
C ASP A 281 -19.06 2.07 21.94
N LYS A 282 -18.48 3.06 21.23
CA LYS A 282 -19.13 4.35 20.96
C LYS A 282 -19.89 4.36 19.62
N GLY A 283 -19.96 3.25 18.91
CA GLY A 283 -20.54 3.17 17.57
C GLY A 283 -19.69 3.77 16.45
N GLU A 284 -18.41 4.08 16.73
CA GLU A 284 -17.51 4.70 15.76
C GLU A 284 -16.75 3.64 14.93
N LEU A 285 -16.29 4.10 13.78
CA LEU A 285 -15.51 3.30 12.83
C LEU A 285 -14.22 2.76 13.45
N LEU A 286 -13.95 1.47 13.24
CA LEU A 286 -12.66 0.88 13.60
C LEU A 286 -11.53 1.40 12.72
N SER A 287 -10.33 1.46 13.27
CA SER A 287 -9.13 1.75 12.50
C SER A 287 -8.48 0.47 11.99
N GLN A 288 -8.03 0.46 10.75
CA GLN A 288 -7.20 -0.64 10.23
C GLN A 288 -5.94 -0.88 11.06
N GLN A 289 -5.43 0.13 11.77
CA GLN A 289 -4.24 0.01 12.61
C GLN A 289 -4.49 -0.78 13.89
N THR A 290 -5.73 -0.84 14.37
CA THR A 290 -6.09 -1.59 15.59
C THR A 290 -6.32 -3.08 15.30
N LEU A 291 -6.75 -3.44 14.09
CA LEU A 291 -7.06 -4.82 13.72
C LEU A 291 -5.94 -5.84 13.98
N PRO A 292 -4.65 -5.55 13.67
CA PRO A 292 -3.57 -6.51 13.96
C PRO A 292 -3.41 -6.82 15.44
N LYS A 293 -3.65 -5.82 16.32
CA LYS A 293 -3.58 -6.00 17.79
C LYS A 293 -4.75 -6.86 18.28
N ILE A 294 -5.97 -6.57 17.80
CA ILE A 294 -7.17 -7.35 18.13
C ILE A 294 -6.99 -8.79 17.66
N LEU A 295 -6.60 -8.99 16.39
CA LEU A 295 -6.38 -10.31 15.82
C LEU A 295 -5.30 -11.10 16.59
N LYS A 296 -4.20 -10.45 16.99
CA LYS A 296 -3.14 -11.12 17.77
C LYS A 296 -3.68 -11.68 19.07
N ALA A 297 -4.53 -10.95 19.78
CA ALA A 297 -5.15 -11.41 21.02
C ALA A 297 -6.11 -12.59 20.79
N ILE A 298 -6.91 -12.55 19.72
CA ILE A 298 -7.84 -13.63 19.34
C ILE A 298 -7.06 -14.89 18.93
N LEU A 299 -6.04 -14.76 18.09
CA LEU A 299 -5.23 -15.91 17.65
C LEU A 299 -4.46 -16.55 18.80
N PHE A 300 -3.98 -15.74 19.75
CA PHE A 300 -3.37 -16.25 20.97
C PHE A 300 -4.36 -17.07 21.82
N ALA A 301 -5.59 -16.55 22.03
CA ALA A 301 -6.64 -17.27 22.76
C ALA A 301 -7.08 -18.57 22.03
N ALA A 302 -7.08 -18.57 20.70
CA ALA A 302 -7.40 -19.73 19.87
C ALA A 302 -6.26 -20.75 19.78
N ASN A 303 -5.10 -20.48 20.36
CA ASN A 303 -3.87 -21.26 20.13
C ASN A 303 -3.57 -21.47 18.63
N VAL A 304 -3.65 -20.38 17.85
CA VAL A 304 -3.38 -20.35 16.40
C VAL A 304 -2.18 -19.46 16.12
N PRO A 305 -1.22 -19.89 15.31
CA PRO A 305 -0.08 -19.04 14.93
C PRO A 305 -0.51 -17.74 14.27
N TYR A 306 0.21 -16.64 14.58
CA TYR A 306 -0.14 -15.33 14.05
C TYR A 306 -0.01 -15.27 12.53
N ARG A 307 -1.10 -14.84 11.89
CA ARG A 307 -1.17 -14.47 10.47
C ARG A 307 -1.81 -13.09 10.35
N SER A 308 -1.59 -12.43 9.21
CA SER A 308 -2.15 -11.09 8.98
C SER A 308 -3.67 -11.13 8.74
N VAL A 309 -4.34 -9.99 8.94
CA VAL A 309 -5.78 -9.86 8.63
C VAL A 309 -6.09 -10.26 7.18
N HIS A 310 -5.16 -9.99 6.25
CA HIS A 310 -5.34 -10.35 4.84
C HIS A 310 -5.34 -11.86 4.59
N SER A 311 -4.81 -12.66 5.52
CA SER A 311 -4.82 -14.13 5.44
C SER A 311 -6.23 -14.71 5.44
N PHE A 312 -7.22 -14.07 6.06
CA PHE A 312 -8.63 -14.50 5.98
C PHE A 312 -9.17 -14.44 4.54
N ARG A 313 -8.84 -13.37 3.83
CA ARG A 313 -9.20 -13.24 2.41
C ARG A 313 -8.47 -14.28 1.54
N HIS A 314 -7.21 -14.57 1.83
CA HIS A 314 -6.48 -15.65 1.17
C HIS A 314 -7.13 -17.00 1.45
N THR A 315 -7.55 -17.26 2.69
CA THR A 315 -8.27 -18.47 3.07
C THR A 315 -9.57 -18.63 2.29
N PHE A 316 -10.38 -17.58 2.21
CA PHE A 316 -11.61 -17.58 1.40
C PHE A 316 -11.35 -17.96 -0.06
N ALA A 317 -10.37 -17.29 -0.68
CA ALA A 317 -10.02 -17.55 -2.07
C ALA A 317 -9.50 -18.98 -2.30
N THR A 318 -8.63 -19.47 -1.41
CA THR A 318 -8.10 -20.84 -1.45
C THR A 318 -9.21 -21.88 -1.31
N ASN A 319 -10.11 -21.67 -0.34
CA ASN A 319 -11.24 -22.58 -0.12
C ASN A 319 -12.17 -22.68 -1.35
N LEU A 320 -12.46 -21.54 -2.02
CA LEU A 320 -13.26 -21.53 -3.24
C LEU A 320 -12.56 -22.27 -4.38
N ILE A 321 -11.27 -22.03 -4.58
CA ILE A 321 -10.49 -22.73 -5.61
C ILE A 321 -10.40 -24.23 -5.30
N GLN A 322 -10.15 -24.61 -4.05
CA GLN A 322 -10.20 -26.00 -3.61
C GLN A 322 -11.60 -26.63 -3.73
N ALA A 323 -12.67 -25.85 -3.60
CA ALA A 323 -14.04 -26.30 -3.89
C ALA A 323 -14.37 -26.38 -5.38
N GLY A 324 -13.48 -25.99 -6.31
CA GLY A 324 -13.64 -26.08 -7.76
C GLY A 324 -14.33 -24.91 -8.41
N VAL A 325 -14.44 -23.81 -7.71
CA VAL A 325 -15.00 -22.60 -8.27
C VAL A 325 -14.03 -22.04 -9.32
N ASP A 326 -14.58 -21.66 -10.46
CA ASP A 326 -13.80 -21.05 -11.54
C ASP A 326 -13.02 -19.82 -11.07
N VAL A 327 -11.75 -19.68 -11.49
CA VAL A 327 -10.85 -18.62 -11.06
C VAL A 327 -11.39 -17.23 -11.42
N LYS A 328 -12.14 -17.10 -12.52
CA LYS A 328 -12.78 -15.85 -12.93
C LYS A 328 -13.88 -15.45 -11.94
N VAL A 329 -14.68 -16.41 -11.48
CA VAL A 329 -15.71 -16.17 -10.45
C VAL A 329 -15.06 -15.76 -9.13
N VAL A 330 -14.01 -16.48 -8.69
CA VAL A 330 -13.24 -16.12 -7.50
C VAL A 330 -12.66 -14.70 -7.63
N SER A 331 -12.11 -14.36 -8.79
CA SER A 331 -11.58 -13.00 -9.07
C SER A 331 -12.66 -11.91 -8.95
N GLN A 332 -13.87 -12.19 -9.44
CA GLN A 332 -15.03 -11.28 -9.35
C GLN A 332 -15.48 -11.10 -7.89
N LEU A 333 -15.63 -12.19 -7.14
CA LEU A 333 -15.99 -12.13 -5.71
C LEU A 333 -14.97 -11.35 -4.89
N LEU A 334 -13.69 -11.52 -5.20
CA LEU A 334 -12.61 -10.76 -4.56
C LEU A 334 -12.53 -9.30 -5.03
N GLY A 335 -13.08 -8.96 -6.19
CA GLY A 335 -12.93 -7.62 -6.80
C GLY A 335 -11.48 -7.32 -7.17
N HIS A 336 -10.81 -8.27 -7.82
CA HIS A 336 -9.50 -8.04 -8.43
C HIS A 336 -9.66 -7.30 -9.75
N SER A 337 -8.73 -6.39 -10.05
CA SER A 337 -8.74 -5.64 -11.33
C SER A 337 -8.41 -6.51 -12.54
N SER A 338 -7.80 -7.67 -12.32
CA SER A 338 -7.45 -8.66 -13.35
C SER A 338 -7.52 -10.06 -12.78
N VAL A 339 -8.04 -11.00 -13.55
CA VAL A 339 -8.05 -12.45 -13.23
C VAL A 339 -6.63 -12.98 -13.02
N LYS A 340 -5.64 -12.39 -13.72
CA LYS A 340 -4.22 -12.73 -13.57
C LYS A 340 -3.76 -12.64 -12.11
N ILE A 341 -4.25 -11.66 -11.35
CA ILE A 341 -3.89 -11.51 -9.91
C ILE A 341 -4.34 -12.75 -9.12
N THR A 342 -5.54 -13.25 -9.38
CA THR A 342 -6.06 -14.45 -8.72
C THR A 342 -5.30 -15.68 -9.18
N TYR A 343 -5.04 -15.79 -10.47
CA TYR A 343 -4.29 -16.89 -11.07
C TYR A 343 -2.88 -16.98 -10.48
N ASP A 344 -2.09 -15.91 -10.59
CA ASP A 344 -0.69 -15.86 -10.10
C ASP A 344 -0.58 -16.10 -8.59
N THR A 345 -1.65 -15.77 -7.83
CA THR A 345 -1.65 -15.90 -6.37
C THR A 345 -2.05 -17.30 -5.89
N TYR A 346 -3.01 -17.96 -6.54
CA TYR A 346 -3.67 -19.13 -5.97
C TYR A 346 -3.60 -20.42 -6.83
N VAL A 347 -3.26 -20.35 -8.12
CA VAL A 347 -3.29 -21.54 -9.00
C VAL A 347 -2.24 -22.57 -8.64
N HIS A 348 -1.12 -22.15 -8.04
CA HIS A 348 -0.12 -23.11 -7.54
C HIS A 348 -0.65 -24.10 -6.46
N MET A 349 -1.80 -23.79 -5.85
CA MET A 349 -2.45 -24.65 -4.85
C MET A 349 -3.40 -25.71 -5.46
N GLY A 350 -3.53 -25.73 -6.79
CA GLY A 350 -4.44 -26.64 -7.51
C GLY A 350 -3.76 -27.84 -8.20
N MET A 351 -2.46 -28.05 -8.01
CA MET A 351 -1.73 -29.16 -8.67
C MET A 351 -2.28 -30.54 -8.30
N ASP A 352 -2.71 -30.76 -7.05
CA ASP A 352 -3.32 -32.04 -6.63
C ASP A 352 -4.59 -32.37 -7.44
N ARG A 353 -5.31 -31.33 -7.89
CA ARG A 353 -6.51 -31.48 -8.73
C ARG A 353 -6.21 -31.73 -10.19
N ALA A 354 -5.07 -31.30 -10.70
CA ALA A 354 -4.68 -31.64 -12.06
C ALA A 354 -4.54 -33.17 -12.20
N VAL A 355 -4.00 -33.81 -11.17
CA VAL A 355 -3.91 -35.28 -11.10
C VAL A 355 -5.29 -35.91 -11.04
N GLU A 356 -6.20 -35.43 -10.17
CA GLU A 356 -7.58 -35.93 -10.09
C GLU A 356 -8.38 -35.67 -11.37
N ALA A 357 -8.21 -34.51 -12.01
CA ALA A 357 -8.90 -34.17 -13.24
C ALA A 357 -8.45 -35.05 -14.40
N VAL A 358 -7.15 -35.33 -14.51
CA VAL A 358 -6.63 -36.25 -15.52
C VAL A 358 -7.10 -37.68 -15.25
N ALA A 359 -7.17 -38.11 -13.99
CA ALA A 359 -7.69 -39.42 -13.61
C ALA A 359 -9.19 -39.64 -13.96
N ARG A 360 -9.96 -38.55 -14.14
CA ARG A 360 -11.38 -38.61 -14.55
C ARG A 360 -11.59 -38.77 -16.07
N ILE A 361 -10.55 -38.59 -16.87
CA ILE A 361 -10.63 -38.67 -18.35
C ILE A 361 -10.19 -40.05 -18.86
N GLY A 362 -9.56 -40.86 -18.03
CA GLY A 362 -9.15 -42.24 -18.30
C GLY A 362 -10.03 -43.22 -17.57
#